data_160549a6698e0fc30dd53ca07585d830
#
_entry.id   160549a6698e0fc30dd53ca07585d830
#
_cell.length_a   1.000
_cell.length_b   1.000
_cell.length_c   1.000
_cell.angle_alpha   90.00
_cell.angle_beta   90.00
_cell.angle_gamma   90.00
#
_symmetry.space_group_name_H-M   'P 1'
#
loop_
_entity.id
_entity.type
_entity.pdbx_description
1 polymer ?
#
loop_
_entity_poly.entity_id
_entity_poly.type
_entity_poly.pdbx_seq_one_letter_code
_entity_poly.pdbx_strand_id
1 'polypeptide(L)'
;NTLGFPISISSHEPDYTSTVDPGKQLVNGNQALVYARMRYDDPEGDVGRQKRQREVIGAIVTKLLKLDGFTQYKNILDAVSTNLQTDIEINASTIPSLLGYKDSLNTLESYQLDGEGEMVDGLSYQIPTSKHLLEMQNVLKRSLGLPEATELKTNVRVYEKVFGLSNPYTVIDAYTGEETPGTGVFDATEETTTEVAETTYLE
;
A
#
# COMPACT_ATOMS: atom_id res chain seq x y z
N ASN A 1 10.09 -14.45 -3.39
CA ASN A 1 10.63 -14.10 -2.09
C ASN A 1 12.00 -13.43 -2.27
N THR A 2 12.08 -12.14 -2.02
CA THR A 2 13.27 -11.30 -2.23
C THR A 2 14.18 -11.19 -1.01
N LEU A 3 13.76 -11.73 0.15
CA LEU A 3 14.50 -11.59 1.42
C LEU A 3 15.75 -12.46 1.54
N GLY A 4 15.96 -13.42 0.64
CA GLY A 4 17.15 -14.27 0.65
C GLY A 4 17.15 -15.39 1.69
N PHE A 5 16.09 -15.49 2.52
CA PHE A 5 15.90 -16.57 3.49
C PHE A 5 14.49 -17.13 3.44
N PRO A 6 14.24 -18.39 3.90
CA PRO A 6 12.91 -18.95 3.95
C PRO A 6 12.01 -18.18 4.91
N ILE A 7 10.78 -17.90 4.48
CA ILE A 7 9.75 -17.30 5.33
C ILE A 7 8.84 -18.41 5.84
N SER A 8 8.76 -18.53 7.16
CA SER A 8 7.84 -19.45 7.82
C SER A 8 7.01 -18.69 8.84
N ILE A 9 5.71 -18.90 8.83
CA ILE A 9 4.82 -18.44 9.91
C ILE A 9 4.08 -19.67 10.42
N SER A 10 4.16 -19.88 11.72
CA SER A 10 3.20 -20.70 12.44
C SER A 10 2.13 -19.75 12.97
N SER A 11 0.88 -19.92 12.57
CA SER A 11 -0.23 -19.29 13.29
C SER A 11 -0.44 -20.00 14.62
N HIS A 12 -1.18 -19.37 15.53
CA HIS A 12 -1.61 -20.01 16.79
C HIS A 12 -2.49 -21.24 16.57
N GLU A 13 -2.86 -21.51 15.34
CA GLU A 13 -3.53 -22.73 14.91
C GLU A 13 -2.47 -23.70 14.39
N PRO A 14 -2.33 -24.90 15.01
CA PRO A 14 -1.25 -25.86 14.71
C PRO A 14 -1.18 -26.31 13.24
N ASP A 15 -2.25 -26.16 12.47
CA ASP A 15 -2.36 -26.62 11.10
C ASP A 15 -1.93 -25.60 10.05
N TYR A 16 -1.47 -24.41 10.47
CA TYR A 16 -1.18 -23.30 9.60
C TYR A 16 0.31 -22.96 9.52
N THR A 17 1.14 -23.95 9.25
CA THR A 17 2.57 -23.73 8.99
C THR A 17 2.85 -23.89 7.51
N SER A 18 3.36 -22.87 6.89
CA SER A 18 3.79 -22.92 5.49
C SER A 18 5.10 -22.17 5.32
N THR A 19 5.95 -22.68 4.43
CA THR A 19 7.26 -22.06 4.14
C THR A 19 7.30 -21.58 2.71
N VAL A 20 7.88 -20.40 2.52
CA VAL A 20 8.14 -19.79 1.22
C VAL A 20 9.64 -19.58 1.06
N ASP A 21 10.28 -20.42 0.25
CA ASP A 21 11.71 -20.35 0.01
C ASP A 21 12.11 -19.06 -0.74
N PRO A 22 13.40 -18.67 -0.69
CA PRO A 22 13.91 -17.56 -1.48
C PRO A 22 13.71 -17.78 -2.99
N GLY A 23 13.57 -16.67 -3.72
CA GLY A 23 13.49 -16.66 -5.18
C GLY A 23 12.08 -16.68 -5.74
N LYS A 24 11.99 -16.68 -7.06
CA LYS A 24 10.73 -16.71 -7.83
C LYS A 24 10.19 -18.12 -7.86
N GLN A 25 8.97 -18.30 -7.40
CA GLN A 25 8.33 -19.60 -7.32
C GLN A 25 6.81 -19.50 -7.43
N LEU A 26 6.17 -20.62 -7.79
CA LEU A 26 4.72 -20.72 -7.71
C LEU A 26 4.33 -21.02 -6.25
N VAL A 27 3.43 -20.22 -5.72
CA VAL A 27 2.92 -20.37 -4.34
C VAL A 27 1.43 -20.70 -4.35
N ASN A 28 1.01 -21.51 -3.41
CA ASN A 28 -0.41 -21.73 -3.13
C ASN A 28 -0.97 -20.62 -2.20
N GLY A 29 -2.28 -20.66 -1.91
CA GLY A 29 -2.93 -19.63 -1.09
C GLY A 29 -2.35 -19.51 0.33
N ASN A 30 -2.01 -20.63 0.97
CA ASN A 30 -1.41 -20.63 2.30
C ASN A 30 -0.01 -20.00 2.29
N GLN A 31 0.80 -20.36 1.31
CA GLN A 31 2.13 -19.79 1.11
C GLN A 31 2.06 -18.29 0.80
N ALA A 32 1.12 -17.87 -0.05
CA ALA A 32 0.91 -16.46 -0.34
C ALA A 32 0.49 -15.69 0.92
N LEU A 33 -0.36 -16.27 1.76
CA LEU A 33 -0.78 -15.66 3.02
C LEU A 33 0.37 -15.55 4.02
N VAL A 34 1.18 -16.61 4.16
CA VAL A 34 2.41 -16.59 5.00
C VAL A 34 3.34 -15.49 4.53
N TYR A 35 3.60 -15.40 3.23
CA TYR A 35 4.45 -14.37 2.63
C TYR A 35 3.95 -12.95 2.90
N ALA A 36 2.64 -12.72 2.74
CA ALA A 36 2.01 -11.43 2.94
C ALA A 36 1.90 -11.01 4.42
N ARG A 37 1.94 -11.96 5.37
CA ARG A 37 1.75 -11.70 6.81
C ARG A 37 3.02 -11.59 7.62
N MET A 38 4.14 -12.15 7.15
CA MET A 38 5.40 -12.11 7.86
C MET A 38 5.81 -10.65 8.14
N ARG A 39 6.31 -10.40 9.34
CA ARG A 39 6.69 -9.06 9.79
C ARG A 39 7.97 -9.05 10.64
N TYR A 40 8.05 -9.95 11.61
CA TYR A 40 9.05 -9.86 12.67
C TYR A 40 10.48 -10.18 12.22
N ASP A 41 10.64 -11.06 11.25
CA ASP A 41 11.94 -11.45 10.72
C ASP A 41 12.37 -10.57 9.52
N ASP A 42 11.55 -9.60 9.13
CA ASP A 42 11.85 -8.66 8.06
C ASP A 42 12.70 -7.50 8.60
N PRO A 43 13.87 -7.22 8.02
CA PRO A 43 14.68 -6.05 8.39
C PRO A 43 13.90 -4.71 8.26
N GLU A 44 12.95 -4.62 7.32
CA GLU A 44 12.08 -3.46 7.13
C GLU A 44 10.79 -3.53 7.96
N GLY A 45 10.57 -4.59 8.73
CA GLY A 45 9.42 -4.76 9.60
C GLY A 45 8.07 -4.63 8.89
N ASP A 46 7.26 -3.66 9.30
CA ASP A 46 5.92 -3.45 8.76
C ASP A 46 5.94 -2.92 7.31
N VAL A 47 6.92 -2.12 6.96
CA VAL A 47 7.12 -1.59 5.61
C VAL A 47 7.38 -2.73 4.62
N GLY A 48 8.26 -3.67 4.97
CA GLY A 48 8.52 -4.85 4.18
C GLY A 48 7.28 -5.75 4.03
N ARG A 49 6.47 -5.89 5.09
CA ARG A 49 5.18 -6.58 5.00
C ARG A 49 4.26 -5.93 3.96
N GLN A 50 4.14 -4.61 3.96
CA GLN A 50 3.32 -3.88 2.99
C GLN A 50 3.84 -4.06 1.56
N LYS A 51 5.15 -4.06 1.34
CA LYS A 51 5.75 -4.37 0.02
C LYS A 51 5.34 -5.75 -0.47
N ARG A 52 5.47 -6.79 0.38
CA ARG A 52 5.07 -8.15 0.02
C ARG A 52 3.56 -8.30 -0.25
N GLN A 53 2.72 -7.57 0.48
CA GLN A 53 1.28 -7.53 0.19
C GLN A 53 1.02 -6.99 -1.21
N ARG A 54 1.69 -5.91 -1.60
CA ARG A 54 1.60 -5.37 -2.97
C ARG A 54 2.11 -6.34 -4.03
N GLU A 55 3.22 -7.05 -3.76
CA GLU A 55 3.74 -8.10 -4.66
C GLU A 55 2.71 -9.21 -4.90
N VAL A 56 2.05 -9.69 -3.84
CA VAL A 56 1.01 -10.72 -3.95
C VAL A 56 -0.17 -10.21 -4.77
N ILE A 57 -0.64 -8.98 -4.51
CA ILE A 57 -1.72 -8.36 -5.28
C ILE A 57 -1.32 -8.21 -6.75
N GLY A 58 -0.13 -7.70 -7.04
CA GLY A 58 0.39 -7.54 -8.39
C GLY A 58 0.49 -8.88 -9.14
N ALA A 59 0.95 -9.94 -8.47
CA ALA A 59 1.00 -11.28 -9.04
C ALA A 59 -0.40 -11.84 -9.35
N ILE A 60 -1.38 -11.60 -8.47
CA ILE A 60 -2.79 -11.97 -8.70
C ILE A 60 -3.33 -11.24 -9.93
N VAL A 61 -3.16 -9.90 -9.97
CA VAL A 61 -3.62 -9.08 -11.11
C VAL A 61 -2.97 -9.55 -12.41
N THR A 62 -1.66 -9.74 -12.42
CA THR A 62 -0.93 -10.25 -13.61
C THR A 62 -1.48 -11.60 -14.08
N LYS A 63 -1.83 -12.47 -13.14
CA LYS A 63 -2.42 -13.78 -13.47
C LYS A 63 -3.85 -13.63 -14.00
N LEU A 64 -4.64 -12.73 -13.43
CA LEU A 64 -5.99 -12.42 -13.89
C LEU A 64 -6.00 -11.89 -15.34
N LEU A 65 -5.06 -11.00 -15.66
CA LEU A 65 -4.92 -10.44 -17.01
C LEU A 65 -4.61 -11.48 -18.09
N LYS A 66 -4.00 -12.60 -17.71
CA LYS A 66 -3.67 -13.72 -18.61
C LYS A 66 -4.82 -14.72 -18.81
N LEU A 67 -5.97 -14.50 -18.17
CA LEU A 67 -7.13 -15.37 -18.35
C LEU A 67 -7.88 -15.01 -19.63
N ASP A 68 -8.20 -16.03 -20.43
CA ASP A 68 -8.83 -15.83 -21.76
C ASP A 68 -10.31 -16.25 -21.80
N GLY A 69 -10.88 -16.71 -20.68
CA GLY A 69 -12.23 -17.27 -20.65
C GLY A 69 -13.15 -16.74 -19.56
N PHE A 70 -14.39 -16.42 -19.93
CA PHE A 70 -15.44 -15.98 -19.00
C PHE A 70 -15.63 -16.95 -17.82
N THR A 71 -15.56 -18.25 -18.05
CA THR A 71 -15.71 -19.27 -17.00
C THR A 71 -14.62 -19.18 -15.95
N GLN A 72 -13.38 -18.83 -16.34
CA GLN A 72 -12.26 -18.68 -15.42
C GLN A 72 -12.44 -17.47 -14.53
N TYR A 73 -12.88 -16.34 -15.08
CA TYR A 73 -13.22 -15.15 -14.31
C TYR A 73 -14.36 -15.42 -13.33
N LYS A 74 -15.42 -16.12 -13.80
CA LYS A 74 -16.56 -16.48 -12.94
C LYS A 74 -16.10 -17.30 -11.73
N ASN A 75 -15.29 -18.32 -11.92
CA ASN A 75 -14.80 -19.16 -10.82
C ASN A 75 -13.99 -18.37 -9.77
N ILE A 76 -13.20 -17.38 -10.21
CA ILE A 76 -12.46 -16.51 -9.30
C ILE A 76 -13.42 -15.57 -8.56
N LEU A 77 -14.38 -14.98 -9.25
CA LEU A 77 -15.38 -14.11 -8.66
C LEU A 77 -16.24 -14.87 -7.65
N ASP A 78 -16.65 -16.09 -7.96
CA ASP A 78 -17.37 -16.96 -7.01
C ASP A 78 -16.54 -17.25 -5.75
N ALA A 79 -15.22 -17.51 -5.91
CA ALA A 79 -14.33 -17.74 -4.78
C ALA A 79 -14.08 -16.48 -3.93
N VAL A 80 -14.06 -15.31 -4.54
CA VAL A 80 -13.82 -14.03 -3.87
C VAL A 80 -15.10 -13.48 -3.25
N SER A 81 -16.27 -13.71 -3.84
CA SER A 81 -17.58 -13.17 -3.42
C SER A 81 -17.96 -13.51 -1.97
N THR A 82 -17.49 -14.63 -1.45
CA THR A 82 -17.73 -15.04 -0.06
C THR A 82 -16.85 -14.31 0.96
N ASN A 83 -15.77 -13.65 0.50
CA ASN A 83 -14.76 -13.01 1.34
C ASN A 83 -14.59 -11.51 1.06
N LEU A 84 -15.27 -10.99 0.05
CA LEU A 84 -15.22 -9.59 -0.34
C LEU A 84 -16.63 -9.01 -0.33
N GLN A 85 -16.79 -7.87 0.34
CA GLN A 85 -18.00 -7.06 0.25
C GLN A 85 -17.74 -5.90 -0.73
N THR A 86 -18.61 -5.73 -1.71
CA THR A 86 -18.57 -4.65 -2.69
C THR A 86 -19.99 -4.20 -3.01
N ASP A 87 -20.15 -2.93 -3.32
CA ASP A 87 -21.37 -2.32 -3.84
C ASP A 87 -21.54 -2.54 -5.36
N ILE A 88 -20.52 -3.09 -6.01
CA ILE A 88 -20.58 -3.47 -7.43
C ILE A 88 -21.23 -4.84 -7.55
N GLU A 89 -22.40 -4.90 -8.17
CA GLU A 89 -23.01 -6.18 -8.54
C GLU A 89 -22.13 -6.92 -9.54
N ILE A 90 -21.66 -8.10 -9.16
CA ILE A 90 -20.86 -8.97 -10.03
C ILE A 90 -21.82 -9.92 -10.75
N ASN A 91 -22.19 -9.55 -11.97
CA ASN A 91 -23.12 -10.32 -12.82
C ASN A 91 -22.67 -10.33 -14.29
N ALA A 92 -23.40 -11.01 -15.14
CA ALA A 92 -23.07 -11.17 -16.55
C ALA A 92 -23.04 -9.84 -17.35
N SER A 93 -23.66 -8.78 -16.85
CA SER A 93 -23.65 -7.47 -17.49
C SER A 93 -22.50 -6.57 -17.00
N THR A 94 -22.08 -6.70 -15.75
CA THR A 94 -21.00 -5.87 -15.17
C THR A 94 -19.62 -6.43 -15.47
N ILE A 95 -19.45 -7.76 -15.58
CA ILE A 95 -18.18 -8.40 -15.92
C ILE A 95 -17.57 -7.86 -17.23
N PRO A 96 -18.29 -7.74 -18.36
CA PRO A 96 -17.73 -7.17 -19.58
C PRO A 96 -17.25 -5.73 -19.41
N SER A 97 -17.98 -4.92 -18.62
CA SER A 97 -17.57 -3.55 -18.32
C SER A 97 -16.28 -3.51 -17.51
N LEU A 98 -16.14 -4.39 -16.51
CA LEU A 98 -14.90 -4.52 -15.72
C LEU A 98 -13.73 -5.00 -16.60
N LEU A 99 -13.96 -5.92 -17.51
CA LEU A 99 -12.95 -6.38 -18.48
C LEU A 99 -12.52 -5.28 -19.45
N GLY A 100 -13.36 -4.27 -19.70
CA GLY A 100 -12.99 -3.08 -20.47
C GLY A 100 -11.84 -2.27 -19.85
N TYR A 101 -11.61 -2.41 -18.55
CA TYR A 101 -10.47 -1.79 -17.85
C TYR A 101 -9.21 -2.66 -17.81
N LYS A 102 -9.22 -3.84 -18.45
CA LYS A 102 -8.10 -4.78 -18.45
C LYS A 102 -6.78 -4.12 -18.86
N ASP A 103 -6.81 -3.29 -19.88
CA ASP A 103 -5.59 -2.64 -20.39
C ASP A 103 -5.05 -1.57 -19.43
N SER A 104 -5.92 -0.96 -18.63
CA SER A 104 -5.52 0.00 -17.59
C SER A 104 -4.76 -0.67 -16.43
N LEU A 105 -4.94 -1.97 -16.23
CA LEU A 105 -4.22 -2.75 -15.20
C LEU A 105 -2.81 -3.15 -15.62
N ASN A 106 -2.42 -2.92 -16.87
CA ASN A 106 -1.05 -3.17 -17.35
C ASN A 106 -0.03 -2.16 -16.78
N THR A 107 -0.51 -1.01 -16.30
CA THR A 107 0.30 0.02 -15.66
C THR A 107 -0.18 0.21 -14.23
N LEU A 108 0.38 -0.57 -13.30
CA LEU A 108 0.16 -0.41 -11.86
C LEU A 108 1.32 0.37 -11.28
N GLU A 109 1.04 1.59 -10.85
CA GLU A 109 1.98 2.38 -10.06
C GLU A 109 1.71 2.15 -8.57
N SER A 110 2.75 1.93 -7.81
CA SER A 110 2.67 1.69 -6.37
C SER A 110 3.37 2.80 -5.62
N TYR A 111 2.64 3.46 -4.76
CA TYR A 111 3.17 4.49 -3.87
C TYR A 111 3.06 4.03 -2.43
N GLN A 112 4.06 4.36 -1.63
CA GLN A 112 4.06 4.09 -0.19
C GLN A 112 4.07 5.40 0.55
N LEU A 113 3.14 5.54 1.50
CA LEU A 113 3.20 6.61 2.48
C LEU A 113 4.11 6.17 3.61
N ASP A 114 5.32 6.73 3.65
CA ASP A 114 6.29 6.51 4.71
C ASP A 114 6.11 7.52 5.84
N GLY A 115 6.63 7.17 7.02
CA GLY A 115 6.62 8.04 8.19
C GLY A 115 7.82 7.76 9.07
N GLU A 116 8.05 8.65 10.00
CA GLU A 116 9.04 8.43 11.05
C GLU A 116 8.53 7.38 12.04
N GLY A 117 9.38 6.40 12.34
CA GLY A 117 9.06 5.33 13.28
C GLY A 117 9.26 5.81 14.72
N GLU A 118 8.18 5.96 15.47
CA GLU A 118 8.22 6.50 16.84
C GLU A 118 7.42 5.64 17.82
N MET A 119 7.86 5.67 19.07
CA MET A 119 7.14 5.06 20.19
C MET A 119 6.36 6.14 20.95
N VAL A 120 5.04 6.07 20.89
CA VAL A 120 4.15 6.98 21.62
C VAL A 120 3.30 6.15 22.58
N ASP A 121 3.37 6.44 23.86
CA ASP A 121 2.66 5.73 24.94
C ASP A 121 2.86 4.20 24.91
N GLY A 122 4.09 3.75 24.56
CA GLY A 122 4.43 2.34 24.50
C GLY A 122 3.96 1.61 23.24
N LEU A 123 3.37 2.30 22.29
CA LEU A 123 2.95 1.77 21.00
C LEU A 123 3.84 2.31 19.86
N SER A 124 4.16 1.44 18.91
CA SER A 124 4.93 1.82 17.72
C SER A 124 4.03 2.40 16.65
N TYR A 125 4.38 3.59 16.18
CA TYR A 125 3.68 4.30 15.11
C TYR A 125 4.63 4.64 13.96
N GLN A 126 4.08 4.77 12.78
CA GLN A 126 4.69 5.43 11.62
C GLN A 126 3.94 6.75 11.43
N ILE A 127 4.61 7.86 11.69
CA ILE A 127 3.99 9.19 11.68
C ILE A 127 4.52 9.96 10.47
N PRO A 128 3.68 10.24 9.45
CA PRO A 128 4.13 10.95 8.27
C PRO A 128 4.44 12.41 8.59
N THR A 129 5.45 12.98 7.94
CA THR A 129 5.68 14.43 7.95
C THR A 129 4.61 15.13 7.11
N SER A 130 4.33 16.39 7.43
CA SER A 130 3.37 17.20 6.64
C SER A 130 3.81 17.35 5.19
N LYS A 131 5.11 17.47 4.94
CA LYS A 131 5.70 17.53 3.61
C LYS A 131 5.37 16.26 2.81
N HIS A 132 5.72 15.09 3.36
CA HIS A 132 5.52 13.82 2.65
C HIS A 132 4.05 13.52 2.40
N LEU A 133 3.18 13.85 3.37
CA LEU A 133 1.74 13.65 3.22
C LEU A 133 1.15 14.54 2.12
N LEU A 134 1.60 15.81 2.02
CA LEU A 134 1.17 16.74 0.96
C LEU A 134 1.70 16.30 -0.43
N GLU A 135 2.95 15.88 -0.51
CA GLU A 135 3.54 15.36 -1.75
C GLU A 135 2.77 14.14 -2.25
N MET A 136 2.48 13.17 -1.37
CA MET A 136 1.71 11.98 -1.71
C MET A 136 0.28 12.33 -2.14
N GLN A 137 -0.38 13.27 -1.44
CA GLN A 137 -1.68 13.78 -1.85
C GLN A 137 -1.63 14.36 -3.27
N ASN A 138 -0.58 15.11 -3.60
CA ASN A 138 -0.43 15.75 -4.91
C ASN A 138 -0.12 14.73 -6.01
N VAL A 139 0.66 13.69 -5.71
CA VAL A 139 0.85 12.55 -6.63
C VAL A 139 -0.51 11.93 -7.00
N LEU A 140 -1.35 11.62 -6.02
CA LEU A 140 -2.67 11.06 -6.26
C LEU A 140 -3.61 12.03 -6.99
N LYS A 141 -3.55 13.32 -6.67
CA LYS A 141 -4.33 14.35 -7.40
C LYS A 141 -3.92 14.43 -8.87
N ARG A 142 -2.61 14.41 -9.17
CA ARG A 142 -2.13 14.40 -10.56
C ARG A 142 -2.64 13.19 -11.33
N SER A 143 -2.63 12.00 -10.75
CA SER A 143 -3.15 10.78 -11.40
C SER A 143 -4.65 10.87 -11.71
N LEU A 144 -5.38 11.68 -10.95
CA LEU A 144 -6.80 11.94 -11.15
C LEU A 144 -7.09 13.18 -12.03
N GLY A 145 -6.06 13.87 -12.52
CA GLY A 145 -6.22 15.12 -13.28
C GLY A 145 -6.74 16.29 -12.43
N LEU A 146 -6.57 16.23 -11.09
CA LEU A 146 -6.99 17.28 -10.16
C LEU A 146 -5.85 18.27 -9.91
N PRO A 147 -6.16 19.54 -9.59
CA PRO A 147 -5.16 20.54 -9.26
C PRO A 147 -4.44 20.17 -7.96
N GLU A 148 -3.14 20.48 -7.91
CA GLU A 148 -2.33 20.27 -6.72
C GLU A 148 -2.79 21.16 -5.56
N ALA A 149 -2.64 20.67 -4.35
CA ALA A 149 -2.89 21.41 -3.13
C ALA A 149 -1.60 22.07 -2.64
N THR A 150 -1.73 23.28 -2.10
CA THR A 150 -0.66 24.02 -1.40
C THR A 150 -0.80 23.93 0.12
N GLU A 151 -1.95 23.45 0.59
CA GLU A 151 -2.30 23.29 2.00
C GLU A 151 -2.71 21.85 2.26
N LEU A 152 -2.44 21.36 3.46
CA LEU A 152 -2.79 20.02 3.89
C LEU A 152 -4.03 20.07 4.80
N LYS A 153 -5.18 19.68 4.28
CA LYS A 153 -6.40 19.50 5.07
C LYS A 153 -6.54 18.03 5.48
N THR A 154 -6.30 17.75 6.74
CA THR A 154 -6.26 16.37 7.24
C THR A 154 -6.56 16.28 8.73
N ASN A 155 -7.10 15.15 9.17
CA ASN A 155 -7.21 14.74 10.57
C ASN A 155 -6.08 13.80 11.00
N VAL A 156 -5.19 13.45 10.10
CA VAL A 156 -3.99 12.66 10.42
C VAL A 156 -3.04 13.53 11.24
N ARG A 157 -2.55 12.97 12.34
CA ARG A 157 -1.50 13.64 13.13
C ARG A 157 -0.19 13.55 12.36
N VAL A 158 0.30 14.69 11.93
CA VAL A 158 1.61 14.80 11.27
C VAL A 158 2.73 14.88 12.31
N TYR A 159 3.92 14.43 11.91
CA TYR A 159 5.09 14.33 12.80
C TYR A 159 5.40 15.65 13.52
N GLU A 160 5.42 16.75 12.80
CA GLU A 160 5.71 18.08 13.35
C GLU A 160 4.69 18.52 14.41
N LYS A 161 3.41 18.17 14.23
CA LYS A 161 2.37 18.48 15.22
C LYS A 161 2.51 17.64 16.49
N VAL A 162 2.90 16.39 16.35
CA VAL A 162 3.10 15.47 17.49
C VAL A 162 4.27 15.90 18.35
N PHE A 163 5.37 16.32 17.73
CA PHE A 163 6.62 16.67 18.42
C PHE A 163 6.84 18.17 18.58
N GLY A 164 5.86 19.01 18.24
CA GLY A 164 5.93 20.46 18.39
C GLY A 164 6.97 21.12 17.50
N LEU A 165 7.27 20.52 16.35
CA LEU A 165 8.25 21.03 15.39
C LEU A 165 7.61 22.02 14.42
N SER A 166 8.41 22.98 13.97
CA SER A 166 8.00 23.88 12.88
C SER A 166 7.97 23.15 11.55
N ASN A 167 7.02 23.50 10.69
CA ASN A 167 6.96 23.00 9.32
C ASN A 167 6.59 24.13 8.34
N PRO A 168 6.95 24.05 7.06
CA PRO A 168 6.68 25.11 6.09
C PRO A 168 5.23 25.08 5.54
N TYR A 169 4.45 24.06 5.89
CA TYR A 169 3.12 23.86 5.32
C TYR A 169 2.03 24.17 6.33
N THR A 170 0.98 24.83 5.89
CA THR A 170 -0.24 24.99 6.67
C THR A 170 -0.98 23.67 6.75
N VAL A 171 -1.24 23.19 7.96
CA VAL A 171 -2.03 22.00 8.22
C VAL A 171 -3.35 22.44 8.83
N ILE A 172 -4.44 22.12 8.15
CA ILE A 172 -5.81 22.44 8.58
C ILE A 172 -6.44 21.14 9.10
N ASP A 173 -6.90 21.15 10.34
CA ASP A 173 -7.65 20.02 10.88
C ASP A 173 -8.98 19.87 10.13
N ALA A 174 -9.21 18.69 9.58
CA ALA A 174 -10.37 18.43 8.72
C ALA A 174 -11.70 18.43 9.47
N TYR A 175 -11.68 18.24 10.81
CA TYR A 175 -12.87 18.24 11.65
C TYR A 175 -13.14 19.60 12.29
N THR A 176 -12.11 20.22 12.86
CA THR A 176 -12.25 21.45 13.63
C THR A 176 -12.06 22.71 12.77
N GLY A 177 -11.37 22.58 11.64
CA GLY A 177 -10.95 23.72 10.83
C GLY A 177 -9.81 24.54 11.45
N GLU A 178 -9.24 24.09 12.58
CA GLU A 178 -8.10 24.75 13.20
C GLU A 178 -6.88 24.71 12.29
N GLU A 179 -6.26 25.86 12.09
CA GLU A 179 -5.04 25.97 11.32
C GLU A 179 -3.82 25.84 12.25
N THR A 180 -2.89 24.98 11.84
CA THR A 180 -1.55 24.96 12.41
C THR A 180 -0.63 25.66 11.43
N PRO A 181 -0.25 26.94 11.69
CA PRO A 181 0.57 27.70 10.75
C PRO A 181 1.93 27.05 10.60
N GLY A 182 2.37 26.91 9.36
CA GLY A 182 3.76 26.62 9.06
C GLY A 182 4.62 27.81 9.44
N THR A 183 5.39 27.69 10.50
CA THR A 183 6.36 28.72 10.90
C THR A 183 7.72 28.07 10.99
N GLY A 184 8.50 28.08 9.91
CA GLY A 184 9.88 27.65 9.97
C GLY A 184 10.50 27.37 8.61
N VAL A 185 11.74 27.76 8.49
CA VAL A 185 12.59 27.38 7.37
C VAL A 185 13.00 25.92 7.60
N PHE A 186 12.50 25.01 6.79
CA PHE A 186 13.04 23.66 6.71
C PHE A 186 14.46 23.77 6.18
N ASP A 187 15.43 23.32 6.96
CA ASP A 187 16.79 23.14 6.46
C ASP A 187 16.77 21.94 5.50
N ALA A 188 16.82 22.23 4.21
CA ALA A 188 16.68 21.24 3.12
C ALA A 188 17.92 20.35 2.95
N THR A 189 18.69 20.09 4.01
CA THR A 189 19.94 19.32 3.93
C THR A 189 19.77 17.81 4.11
N GLU A 190 18.58 17.31 4.37
CA GLU A 190 18.30 15.88 4.24
C GLU A 190 17.41 15.64 3.00
N GLU A 191 18.07 15.48 1.85
CA GLU A 191 17.48 14.79 0.71
C GLU A 191 17.18 13.34 1.13
N THR A 192 16.00 13.11 1.69
CA THR A 192 15.43 11.77 1.67
C THR A 192 15.09 11.49 0.21
N THR A 193 15.97 10.81 -0.46
CA THR A 193 15.73 10.23 -1.78
C THR A 193 14.49 9.36 -1.63
N THR A 194 13.35 9.90 -2.04
CA THR A 194 12.15 9.11 -2.27
C THR A 194 12.45 8.25 -3.47
N GLU A 195 13.00 7.07 -3.23
CA GLU A 195 13.14 6.05 -4.25
C GLU A 195 11.73 5.65 -4.64
N VAL A 196 11.25 6.24 -5.72
CA VAL A 196 10.06 5.77 -6.41
C VAL A 196 10.43 4.37 -6.89
N ALA A 197 10.02 3.37 -6.13
CA ALA A 197 10.18 1.98 -6.53
C ALA A 197 9.26 1.76 -7.73
N GLU A 198 9.78 2.05 -8.91
CA GLU A 198 9.22 1.65 -10.18
C GLU A 198 9.30 0.12 -10.24
N THR A 199 8.34 -0.54 -9.64
CA THR A 199 8.23 -1.98 -9.74
C THR A 199 7.58 -2.29 -11.09
N THR A 200 8.43 -2.29 -12.12
CA THR A 200 8.07 -2.80 -13.44
C THR A 200 7.88 -4.31 -13.30
N TYR A 201 6.65 -4.76 -13.26
CA TYR A 201 6.34 -6.17 -13.39
C TYR A 201 6.47 -6.55 -14.87
N LEU A 202 7.69 -6.86 -15.31
CA LEU A 202 7.96 -7.42 -16.63
C LEU A 202 8.22 -8.92 -16.52
N GLU A 203 7.41 -9.65 -17.33
CA GLU A 203 7.51 -11.01 -17.89
C GLU A 203 7.52 -12.19 -16.92
#